data_630b1a85c688090496ba1e86c7b4ae86
#
_entry.id   630b1a85c688090496ba1e86c7b4ae86
#
_cell.length_a   1.000
_cell.length_b   1.000
_cell.length_c   1.000
_cell.angle_alpha   90.00
_cell.angle_beta   90.00
_cell.angle_gamma   90.00
#
_symmetry.space_group_name_H-M   'P 1'
#
loop_
_entity.id
_entity.type
_entity.pdbx_description
1 polymer ?
#
loop_
_entity_poly.entity_id
_entity_poly.type
_entity_poly.pdbx_seq_one_letter_code
_entity_poly.pdbx_strand_id
1 'polypeptide(L)'
;MAERPLSINTKGQRREAEELGAYDMIRHYEDVFSARFRWLGGPEGMPVDWPERMLFRFGLLGAAEAFGSMQLAGGSVGLTGIYGQPLNWFPKCDGVQIPEGWLQAHEGPTVHIPNVPQDEIEPLCELMADAWRCMKTNIMGMSQPVVVQGTVGAELNVKECGQAVDGYKPRIFTLDRTSMDAKALDLGAKDHTESLIKTINDIDCEILARFGIKSAGTEKASGVSPEETLSIAQELRLRLERDLEIRRRFCEKVQDVLPGLRVEPAPGLMDDPDKAEPDKEADDNGE
;
A
#
# COMPACT_ATOMS: atom_id res chain seq x y z
N MET A 1 -18.09 -16.97 20.81
CA MET A 1 -18.24 -15.64 20.17
C MET A 1 -18.83 -15.89 18.80
N ALA A 2 -20.08 -15.51 18.58
CA ALA A 2 -20.76 -15.73 17.30
C ALA A 2 -20.31 -14.64 16.33
N GLU A 3 -19.70 -15.05 15.22
CA GLU A 3 -19.40 -14.19 14.08
C GLU A 3 -20.70 -13.59 13.56
N ARG A 4 -20.81 -12.27 13.62
CA ARG A 4 -21.91 -11.55 12.94
C ARG A 4 -21.67 -11.64 11.43
N PRO A 5 -22.61 -12.16 10.65
CA PRO A 5 -22.50 -12.08 9.19
C PRO A 5 -22.57 -10.60 8.80
N LEU A 6 -21.54 -10.10 8.14
CA LEU A 6 -21.53 -8.78 7.51
C LEU A 6 -22.58 -8.74 6.39
N SER A 7 -23.78 -8.34 6.72
CA SER A 7 -24.79 -8.05 5.70
C SER A 7 -24.58 -6.60 5.22
N ILE A 8 -23.89 -6.45 4.11
CA ILE A 8 -23.62 -5.15 3.48
C ILE A 8 -24.91 -4.66 2.79
N ASN A 9 -25.75 -3.95 3.52
CA ASN A 9 -27.07 -3.58 3.03
C ASN A 9 -27.37 -2.09 2.92
N THR A 10 -26.40 -1.22 3.24
CA THR A 10 -26.58 0.22 3.12
C THR A 10 -25.41 0.87 2.38
N LYS A 11 -25.67 2.03 1.73
CA LYS A 11 -24.61 2.83 1.09
C LYS A 11 -23.42 3.10 2.03
N GLY A 12 -23.67 3.25 3.33
CA GLY A 12 -22.65 3.44 4.35
C GLY A 12 -21.77 2.22 4.57
N GLN A 13 -22.37 1.03 4.65
CA GLN A 13 -21.61 -0.22 4.82
C GLN A 13 -20.80 -0.62 3.57
N ARG A 14 -21.28 -0.26 2.37
CA ARG A 14 -20.50 -0.40 1.13
C ARG A 14 -19.26 0.50 1.17
N ARG A 15 -19.43 1.75 1.53
CA ARG A 15 -18.34 2.72 1.66
C ARG A 15 -17.31 2.26 2.69
N GLU A 16 -17.76 1.76 3.83
CA GLU A 16 -16.92 1.22 4.90
C GLU A 16 -16.11 -0.03 4.45
N ALA A 17 -16.72 -0.94 3.68
CA ALA A 17 -16.01 -2.10 3.11
C ALA A 17 -15.06 -1.72 1.97
N GLU A 18 -15.37 -0.66 1.25
CA GLU A 18 -14.54 -0.05 0.20
C GLU A 18 -13.30 0.62 0.80
N GLU A 19 -13.49 1.38 1.86
CA GLU A 19 -12.44 2.02 2.64
C GLU A 19 -11.53 0.98 3.31
N LEU A 20 -12.07 -0.12 3.84
CA LEU A 20 -11.29 -1.22 4.42
C LEU A 20 -10.36 -1.89 3.40
N GLY A 21 -10.83 -2.11 2.16
CA GLY A 21 -10.01 -2.73 1.12
C GLY A 21 -8.81 -1.87 0.71
N ALA A 22 -9.02 -0.57 0.53
CA ALA A 22 -7.94 0.38 0.25
C ALA A 22 -6.98 0.51 1.45
N TYR A 23 -7.50 0.54 2.66
CA TYR A 23 -6.71 0.61 3.89
C TYR A 23 -5.78 -0.59 4.06
N ASP A 24 -6.26 -1.81 3.79
CA ASP A 24 -5.43 -3.01 3.85
C ASP A 24 -4.29 -2.97 2.82
N MET A 25 -4.54 -2.42 1.63
CA MET A 25 -3.52 -2.20 0.61
C MET A 25 -2.49 -1.16 1.06
N ILE A 26 -2.92 -0.03 1.62
CA ILE A 26 -2.02 1.00 2.17
C ILE A 26 -1.11 0.38 3.23
N ARG A 27 -1.64 -0.45 4.15
CA ARG A 27 -0.83 -1.16 5.15
C ARG A 27 0.19 -2.11 4.53
N HIS A 28 -0.20 -2.84 3.48
CA HIS A 28 0.72 -3.69 2.75
C HIS A 28 1.88 -2.87 2.17
N TYR A 29 1.59 -1.75 1.53
CA TYR A 29 2.63 -0.89 0.96
C TYR A 29 3.43 -0.14 2.02
N GLU A 30 2.87 0.15 3.19
CA GLU A 30 3.64 0.62 4.35
C GLU A 30 4.70 -0.41 4.77
N ASP A 31 4.34 -1.70 4.83
CA ASP A 31 5.28 -2.77 5.14
C ASP A 31 6.39 -2.87 4.06
N VAL A 32 6.03 -2.78 2.78
CA VAL A 32 6.99 -2.76 1.67
C VAL A 32 7.92 -1.55 1.74
N PHE A 33 7.38 -0.36 1.98
CA PHE A 33 8.16 0.87 2.11
C PHE A 33 9.12 0.79 3.29
N SER A 34 8.65 0.35 4.45
CA SER A 34 9.42 0.30 5.69
C SER A 34 10.52 -0.76 5.67
N ALA A 35 10.37 -1.80 4.85
CA ALA A 35 11.37 -2.84 4.69
C ALA A 35 12.62 -2.41 3.89
N ARG A 36 12.62 -1.23 3.25
CA ARG A 36 13.73 -0.77 2.39
C ARG A 36 15.00 -0.43 3.16
N PHE A 37 14.86 0.14 4.34
CA PHE A 37 15.97 0.62 5.16
C PHE A 37 15.84 0.14 6.60
N ARG A 38 16.98 -0.15 7.22
CA ARG A 38 17.09 -0.59 8.61
C ARG A 38 17.78 0.48 9.43
N TRP A 39 17.13 0.91 10.51
CA TRP A 39 17.67 1.88 11.44
C TRP A 39 18.26 1.17 12.65
N LEU A 40 19.52 1.41 12.91
CA LEU A 40 20.29 0.76 13.96
C LEU A 40 20.80 1.80 14.95
N GLY A 41 20.98 1.41 16.21
CA GLY A 41 21.50 2.30 17.25
C GLY A 41 20.52 3.39 17.71
N GLY A 42 19.23 3.21 17.45
CA GLY A 42 18.19 4.13 17.95
C GLY A 42 17.90 3.99 19.45
N PRO A 43 16.94 4.76 19.98
CA PRO A 43 16.48 4.66 21.36
C PRO A 43 16.12 3.22 21.76
N GLU A 44 16.25 2.91 23.05
CA GLU A 44 15.95 1.57 23.56
C GLU A 44 14.50 1.15 23.24
N GLY A 45 14.34 -0.05 22.71
CA GLY A 45 13.05 -0.61 22.33
C GLY A 45 12.50 -0.15 20.98
N MET A 46 13.20 0.73 20.23
CA MET A 46 12.76 1.16 18.93
C MET A 46 12.91 0.04 17.88
N PRO A 47 11.83 -0.37 17.17
CA PRO A 47 11.95 -1.31 16.07
C PRO A 47 12.77 -0.73 14.91
N VAL A 48 13.52 -1.58 14.21
CA VAL A 48 14.44 -1.16 13.14
C VAL A 48 13.76 -0.54 11.91
N ASP A 49 12.48 -0.82 11.71
CA ASP A 49 11.65 -0.33 10.61
C ASP A 49 10.72 0.83 11.04
N TRP A 50 10.62 1.09 12.35
CA TRP A 50 9.70 2.10 12.87
C TRP A 50 9.92 3.50 12.28
N PRO A 51 11.16 4.02 12.12
CA PRO A 51 11.36 5.34 11.51
C PRO A 51 10.87 5.44 10.07
N GLU A 52 10.99 4.34 9.29
CA GLU A 52 10.44 4.30 7.92
C GLU A 52 8.91 4.33 7.93
N ARG A 53 8.25 3.67 8.88
CA ARG A 53 6.80 3.75 9.04
C ARG A 53 6.35 5.17 9.35
N MET A 54 7.10 5.90 10.17
CA MET A 54 6.83 7.31 10.47
C MET A 54 7.03 8.19 9.23
N LEU A 55 8.08 7.93 8.45
CA LEU A 55 8.31 8.64 7.19
C LEU A 55 7.22 8.32 6.15
N PHE A 56 6.75 7.09 6.10
CA PHE A 56 5.65 6.71 5.22
C PHE A 56 4.37 7.48 5.54
N ARG A 57 3.99 7.54 6.82
CA ARG A 57 2.72 8.14 7.27
C ARG A 57 2.74 9.66 7.31
N PHE A 58 3.86 10.26 7.70
CA PHE A 58 3.94 11.68 8.00
C PHE A 58 4.91 12.46 7.10
N GLY A 59 5.73 11.77 6.33
CA GLY A 59 6.75 12.40 5.48
C GLY A 59 7.87 13.09 6.25
N LEU A 60 7.83 13.10 7.59
CA LEU A 60 8.80 13.74 8.44
C LEU A 60 9.12 12.89 9.67
N LEU A 61 10.42 12.80 9.97
CA LEU A 61 10.93 12.23 11.20
C LEU A 61 11.86 13.26 11.85
N GLY A 62 11.72 13.51 13.13
CA GLY A 62 12.56 14.42 13.89
C GLY A 62 13.04 13.81 15.21
N ALA A 63 14.08 14.39 15.80
CA ALA A 63 14.58 14.06 17.12
C ALA A 63 14.18 15.16 18.11
N ALA A 64 13.59 14.76 19.25
CA ALA A 64 13.22 15.67 20.33
C ALA A 64 13.35 14.99 21.70
N GLU A 65 13.58 15.76 22.73
CA GLU A 65 13.64 15.26 24.10
C GLU A 65 12.24 14.93 24.62
N ALA A 66 12.04 13.69 25.06
CA ALA A 66 10.86 13.25 25.74
C ALA A 66 11.21 12.26 26.84
N PHE A 67 10.46 12.28 27.93
CA PHE A 67 10.67 11.40 29.10
C PHE A 67 12.10 11.43 29.66
N GLY A 68 12.79 12.58 29.54
CA GLY A 68 14.17 12.74 30.01
C GLY A 68 15.24 12.07 29.13
N SER A 69 14.87 11.65 27.92
CA SER A 69 15.79 11.11 26.92
C SER A 69 15.45 11.59 25.51
N MET A 70 16.44 11.53 24.63
CA MET A 70 16.21 11.86 23.23
C MET A 70 15.45 10.75 22.53
N GLN A 71 14.36 11.10 21.87
CA GLN A 71 13.48 10.20 21.15
C GLN A 71 13.35 10.63 19.67
N LEU A 72 13.04 9.66 18.82
CA LEU A 72 12.61 9.91 17.44
C LEU A 72 11.08 9.96 17.40
N ALA A 73 10.52 10.85 16.59
CA ALA A 73 9.08 10.87 16.33
C ALA A 73 8.79 11.28 14.89
N GLY A 74 7.73 10.71 14.33
CA GLY A 74 7.10 11.23 13.14
C GLY A 74 6.45 12.57 13.40
N GLY A 75 6.18 13.36 12.36
CA GLY A 75 5.56 14.66 12.59
C GLY A 75 5.09 15.38 11.34
N SER A 76 4.50 16.54 11.55
CA SER A 76 4.15 17.45 10.46
C SER A 76 5.08 18.66 10.47
N VAL A 77 5.36 19.18 9.27
CA VAL A 77 6.12 20.41 9.09
C VAL A 77 5.32 21.58 9.70
N GLY A 78 5.97 22.40 10.50
CA GLY A 78 5.45 23.66 10.99
C GLY A 78 5.82 24.81 10.03
N LEU A 79 6.88 25.53 10.35
CA LEU A 79 7.41 26.57 9.46
C LEU A 79 8.44 26.00 8.51
N THR A 80 8.42 26.49 7.28
CA THR A 80 9.41 26.16 6.23
C THR A 80 10.32 27.36 5.96
N GLY A 81 11.61 27.09 5.79
CA GLY A 81 12.55 28.11 5.32
C GLY A 81 12.40 28.41 3.84
N ILE A 82 13.15 29.42 3.36
CA ILE A 82 13.10 29.88 1.97
C ILE A 82 13.50 28.81 0.94
N TYR A 83 14.21 27.77 1.37
CA TYR A 83 14.61 26.63 0.52
C TYR A 83 13.74 25.39 0.73
N GLY A 84 12.57 25.54 1.39
CA GLY A 84 11.63 24.44 1.64
C GLY A 84 12.03 23.49 2.78
N GLN A 85 13.15 23.75 3.50
CA GLN A 85 13.53 22.94 4.65
C GLN A 85 12.62 23.23 5.86
N PRO A 86 12.22 22.23 6.65
CA PRO A 86 11.52 22.43 7.90
C PRO A 86 12.39 23.24 8.88
N LEU A 87 11.84 24.34 9.43
CA LEU A 87 12.47 25.12 10.50
C LEU A 87 12.00 24.62 11.86
N ASN A 88 10.74 24.24 11.96
CA ASN A 88 10.19 23.57 13.11
C ASN A 88 9.18 22.51 12.69
N TRP A 89 8.82 21.64 13.61
CA TRP A 89 7.91 20.53 13.35
C TRP A 89 7.09 20.19 14.59
N PHE A 90 5.94 19.53 14.38
CA PHE A 90 5.06 19.07 15.45
C PHE A 90 5.06 17.55 15.48
N PRO A 91 5.40 16.92 16.63
CA PRO A 91 5.36 15.47 16.76
C PRO A 91 3.96 14.93 16.52
N LYS A 92 3.87 13.82 15.84
CA LYS A 92 2.67 12.99 15.64
C LYS A 92 3.03 11.55 15.90
N CYS A 93 2.25 10.87 16.71
CA CYS A 93 2.42 9.46 17.00
C CYS A 93 1.04 8.83 17.05
N ASP A 94 0.71 8.00 16.07
CA ASP A 94 -0.55 7.28 16.05
C ASP A 94 -0.62 6.28 17.20
N GLY A 95 -1.71 6.33 17.97
CA GLY A 95 -1.99 5.40 19.06
C GLY A 95 -1.11 5.53 20.29
N VAL A 96 -0.21 6.52 20.34
CA VAL A 96 0.64 6.80 21.50
C VAL A 96 0.22 8.09 22.14
N GLN A 97 0.11 8.09 23.49
CA GLN A 97 -0.15 9.32 24.23
C GLN A 97 1.11 10.20 24.18
N ILE A 98 1.03 11.32 23.46
CA ILE A 98 2.12 12.28 23.36
C ILE A 98 2.23 13.01 24.71
N PRO A 99 3.43 13.15 25.29
CA PRO A 99 3.63 13.86 26.55
C PRO A 99 3.12 15.31 26.48
N GLU A 100 2.57 15.81 27.57
CA GLU A 100 2.20 17.21 27.71
C GLU A 100 3.46 18.09 27.49
N GLY A 101 3.38 19.04 26.58
CA GLY A 101 4.54 19.86 26.15
C GLY A 101 5.23 19.34 24.86
N TRP A 102 5.08 18.08 24.48
CA TRP A 102 5.59 17.56 23.21
C TRP A 102 4.75 17.98 22.00
N LEU A 103 3.53 18.46 22.25
CA LEU A 103 2.64 19.04 21.22
C LEU A 103 3.13 20.42 20.73
N GLN A 104 4.15 20.99 21.36
CA GLN A 104 4.76 22.24 20.93
C GLN A 104 5.64 22.00 19.70
N ALA A 105 5.86 23.09 18.93
CA ALA A 105 6.80 23.04 17.83
C ALA A 105 8.22 22.77 18.34
N HIS A 106 8.90 21.81 17.75
CA HIS A 106 10.29 21.50 18.05
C HIS A 106 11.21 22.03 16.97
N GLU A 107 12.35 22.59 17.40
CA GLU A 107 13.46 22.94 16.54
C GLU A 107 14.48 21.81 16.61
N GLY A 108 15.12 21.50 15.50
CA GLY A 108 16.16 20.47 15.49
C GLY A 108 16.29 19.76 14.15
N PRO A 109 17.22 18.82 14.06
CA PRO A 109 17.44 18.09 12.84
C PRO A 109 16.24 17.19 12.51
N THR A 110 15.84 17.24 11.26
CA THR A 110 14.76 16.41 10.71
C THR A 110 15.21 15.76 9.41
N VAL A 111 14.62 14.62 9.11
CA VAL A 111 14.54 14.08 7.77
C VAL A 111 13.14 14.33 7.24
N HIS A 112 13.04 14.93 6.07
CA HIS A 112 11.78 15.33 5.46
C HIS A 112 11.69 14.81 4.03
N ILE A 113 10.61 14.11 3.73
CA ILE A 113 10.20 13.68 2.40
C ILE A 113 9.08 14.64 1.98
N PRO A 114 9.29 15.48 0.94
CA PRO A 114 8.34 16.55 0.59
C PRO A 114 6.92 16.05 0.31
N ASN A 115 6.83 14.90 -0.35
CA ASN A 115 5.56 14.22 -0.61
C ASN A 115 5.42 13.08 0.39
N VAL A 116 4.34 13.08 1.14
CA VAL A 116 4.03 11.99 2.09
C VAL A 116 3.73 10.72 1.29
N PRO A 117 4.50 9.64 1.44
CA PRO A 117 4.31 8.44 0.61
C PRO A 117 2.91 7.85 0.71
N GLN A 118 2.30 7.86 1.88
CA GLN A 118 0.92 7.41 2.08
C GLN A 118 -0.05 8.20 1.21
N ASP A 119 0.02 9.53 1.24
CA ASP A 119 -0.89 10.40 0.49
C ASP A 119 -0.72 10.24 -1.03
N GLU A 120 0.51 9.92 -1.47
CA GLU A 120 0.79 9.68 -2.89
C GLU A 120 0.20 8.38 -3.42
N ILE A 121 0.13 7.34 -2.59
CA ILE A 121 -0.36 6.02 -3.03
C ILE A 121 -1.84 5.79 -2.72
N GLU A 122 -2.44 6.55 -1.80
CA GLU A 122 -3.83 6.37 -1.38
C GLU A 122 -4.80 6.34 -2.58
N PRO A 123 -4.76 7.29 -3.55
CA PRO A 123 -5.61 7.24 -4.72
C PRO A 123 -5.38 6.01 -5.62
N LEU A 124 -4.14 5.52 -5.67
CA LEU A 124 -3.80 4.31 -6.43
C LEU A 124 -4.32 3.04 -5.74
N CYS A 125 -4.27 2.99 -4.41
CA CYS A 125 -4.84 1.90 -3.63
C CYS A 125 -6.38 1.87 -3.75
N GLU A 126 -7.04 3.02 -3.76
CA GLU A 126 -8.47 3.13 -4.03
C GLU A 126 -8.82 2.60 -5.42
N LEU A 127 -8.08 3.02 -6.45
CA LEU A 127 -8.28 2.56 -7.84
C LEU A 127 -8.03 1.05 -7.95
N MET A 128 -7.03 0.51 -7.29
CA MET A 128 -6.75 -0.93 -7.25
C MET A 128 -7.89 -1.70 -6.56
N ALA A 129 -8.43 -1.19 -5.45
CA ALA A 129 -9.58 -1.78 -4.76
C ALA A 129 -10.83 -1.78 -5.66
N ASP A 130 -11.04 -0.73 -6.45
CA ASP A 130 -12.10 -0.66 -7.44
C ASP A 130 -11.92 -1.70 -8.56
N ALA A 131 -10.70 -1.84 -9.07
CA ALA A 131 -10.38 -2.84 -10.10
C ALA A 131 -10.63 -4.27 -9.60
N TRP A 132 -10.27 -4.59 -8.36
CA TRP A 132 -10.57 -5.88 -7.73
C TRP A 132 -12.07 -6.12 -7.60
N ARG A 133 -12.86 -5.11 -7.22
CA ARG A 133 -14.32 -5.20 -7.15
C ARG A 133 -14.94 -5.42 -8.53
N CYS A 134 -14.49 -4.68 -9.54
CA CYS A 134 -14.92 -4.87 -10.92
C CYS A 134 -14.61 -6.27 -11.42
N MET A 135 -13.40 -6.78 -11.16
CA MET A 135 -13.01 -8.14 -11.53
C MET A 135 -13.90 -9.18 -10.86
N LYS A 136 -14.15 -9.04 -9.56
CA LYS A 136 -15.05 -9.94 -8.83
C LYS A 136 -16.44 -9.92 -9.41
N THR A 137 -17.01 -8.74 -9.70
CA THR A 137 -18.33 -8.60 -10.32
C THR A 137 -18.37 -9.21 -11.73
N ASN A 138 -17.30 -9.01 -12.52
CA ASN A 138 -17.18 -9.58 -13.87
C ASN A 138 -17.18 -11.12 -13.83
N ILE A 139 -16.32 -11.73 -13.00
CA ILE A 139 -16.25 -13.18 -12.82
C ILE A 139 -17.61 -13.75 -12.41
N MET A 140 -18.32 -13.06 -11.55
CA MET A 140 -19.64 -13.51 -11.08
C MET A 140 -20.71 -13.35 -12.14
N GLY A 141 -20.68 -12.24 -12.89
CA GLY A 141 -21.57 -12.03 -14.03
C GLY A 141 -21.42 -13.09 -15.12
N MET A 142 -20.20 -13.60 -15.32
CA MET A 142 -19.94 -14.70 -16.26
C MET A 142 -20.39 -16.06 -15.72
N SER A 143 -20.29 -16.29 -14.41
CA SER A 143 -20.58 -17.61 -13.83
C SER A 143 -22.07 -17.86 -13.56
N GLN A 144 -22.88 -16.79 -13.48
CA GLN A 144 -24.30 -16.92 -13.07
C GLN A 144 -25.18 -15.83 -13.69
N PRO A 145 -25.82 -16.09 -14.83
CA PRO A 145 -26.84 -15.20 -15.35
C PRO A 145 -28.03 -15.15 -14.38
N VAL A 146 -28.28 -14.00 -13.75
CA VAL A 146 -29.43 -13.81 -12.90
C VAL A 146 -30.60 -13.29 -13.75
N VAL A 147 -31.62 -14.09 -13.94
CA VAL A 147 -32.87 -13.67 -14.57
C VAL A 147 -33.81 -13.19 -13.49
N VAL A 148 -34.14 -11.90 -13.49
CA VAL A 148 -35.15 -11.34 -12.60
C VAL A 148 -36.34 -10.89 -13.45
N GLN A 149 -37.46 -11.60 -13.36
CA GLN A 149 -38.70 -11.25 -14.01
C GLN A 149 -39.69 -10.76 -12.94
N GLY A 150 -40.09 -9.49 -12.96
CA GLY A 150 -40.96 -8.90 -11.96
C GLY A 150 -42.30 -8.45 -12.53
N THR A 151 -43.38 -8.66 -11.77
CA THR A 151 -44.68 -8.05 -12.01
C THR A 151 -44.92 -6.87 -11.06
N VAL A 152 -45.76 -5.96 -11.47
CA VAL A 152 -46.16 -4.75 -10.69
C VAL A 152 -46.70 -5.14 -9.31
N GLY A 153 -46.07 -4.69 -8.25
CA GLY A 153 -46.41 -5.00 -6.84
C GLY A 153 -45.33 -5.75 -6.03
N ALA A 154 -44.18 -6.03 -6.62
CA ALA A 154 -43.15 -6.88 -6.04
C ALA A 154 -41.94 -6.13 -5.44
N GLU A 155 -42.14 -4.99 -4.79
CA GLU A 155 -41.05 -4.20 -4.16
C GLU A 155 -40.19 -5.02 -3.18
N LEU A 156 -40.84 -5.93 -2.44
CA LEU A 156 -40.12 -6.86 -1.53
C LEU A 156 -39.19 -7.83 -2.27
N ASN A 157 -39.63 -8.29 -3.43
CA ASN A 157 -38.85 -9.27 -4.22
C ASN A 157 -37.64 -8.65 -4.95
N VAL A 158 -37.76 -7.36 -5.34
CA VAL A 158 -36.63 -6.61 -5.91
C VAL A 158 -35.52 -6.42 -4.86
N LYS A 159 -35.91 -6.17 -3.61
CA LYS A 159 -34.99 -6.05 -2.50
C LYS A 159 -34.30 -7.38 -2.14
N GLU A 160 -35.05 -8.47 -2.16
CA GLU A 160 -34.50 -9.82 -1.94
C GLU A 160 -33.61 -10.28 -3.11
N CYS A 161 -33.94 -9.90 -4.34
CA CYS A 161 -33.09 -10.12 -5.51
C CYS A 161 -31.78 -9.33 -5.42
N GLY A 162 -31.83 -8.07 -5.03
CA GLY A 162 -30.65 -7.25 -4.76
C GLY A 162 -29.75 -7.88 -3.69
N GLN A 163 -30.33 -8.34 -2.59
CA GLN A 163 -29.61 -9.04 -1.53
C GLN A 163 -29.02 -10.40 -1.99
N ALA A 164 -29.66 -11.09 -2.91
CA ALA A 164 -29.14 -12.34 -3.45
C ALA A 164 -27.96 -12.11 -4.39
N VAL A 165 -28.01 -11.06 -5.20
CA VAL A 165 -26.88 -10.61 -6.04
C VAL A 165 -25.71 -10.15 -5.16
N ASP A 166 -25.98 -9.31 -4.18
CA ASP A 166 -24.95 -8.81 -3.24
C ASP A 166 -24.39 -9.94 -2.34
N GLY A 167 -25.20 -10.96 -2.03
CA GLY A 167 -24.82 -12.12 -1.21
C GLY A 167 -24.15 -13.26 -1.97
N TYR A 168 -23.88 -13.08 -3.27
CA TYR A 168 -23.25 -14.09 -4.13
C TYR A 168 -23.94 -15.48 -4.18
N LYS A 169 -25.25 -15.50 -3.96
CA LYS A 169 -26.02 -16.74 -3.99
C LYS A 169 -26.69 -16.91 -5.35
N PRO A 170 -26.44 -18.02 -6.08
CA PRO A 170 -27.14 -18.32 -7.31
C PRO A 170 -28.62 -18.54 -6.97
N ARG A 171 -29.48 -17.64 -7.38
CA ARG A 171 -30.93 -17.82 -7.23
C ARG A 171 -31.62 -17.33 -8.47
N ILE A 172 -32.45 -18.21 -9.01
CA ILE A 172 -33.41 -17.88 -10.06
C ILE A 172 -34.73 -17.55 -9.34
N PHE A 173 -35.21 -16.34 -9.49
CA PHE A 173 -36.52 -15.93 -8.97
C PHE A 173 -37.50 -15.85 -10.10
N THR A 174 -38.53 -16.66 -10.05
CA THR A 174 -39.69 -16.54 -10.93
C THR A 174 -40.88 -16.03 -10.10
N LEU A 175 -41.45 -14.94 -10.50
CA LEU A 175 -42.57 -14.30 -9.79
C LEU A 175 -43.95 -14.74 -10.27
N ASP A 176 -44.03 -15.53 -11.34
CA ASP A 176 -45.29 -16.03 -11.85
C ASP A 176 -45.40 -17.55 -11.58
N ARG A 177 -46.44 -17.91 -10.81
CA ARG A 177 -46.73 -19.29 -10.46
C ARG A 177 -47.25 -20.12 -11.63
N THR A 178 -47.50 -19.49 -12.78
CA THR A 178 -48.21 -20.13 -13.92
C THR A 178 -47.31 -20.44 -15.11
N SER A 179 -46.08 -19.94 -15.21
CA SER A 179 -45.15 -20.33 -16.29
C SER A 179 -43.68 -20.36 -15.81
N MET A 180 -43.16 -21.56 -15.63
CA MET A 180 -41.73 -21.80 -15.42
C MET A 180 -40.99 -21.88 -16.77
N ASP A 181 -40.91 -20.80 -17.50
CA ASP A 181 -39.97 -20.67 -18.59
C ASP A 181 -38.69 -19.98 -18.09
N ALA A 182 -37.80 -20.76 -17.52
CA ALA A 182 -36.44 -20.29 -17.18
C ALA A 182 -35.66 -20.15 -18.48
N LYS A 183 -35.64 -18.97 -19.07
CA LYS A 183 -34.73 -18.60 -20.15
C LYS A 183 -33.39 -18.18 -19.53
N ALA A 184 -32.34 -18.92 -19.88
CA ALA A 184 -30.98 -18.40 -19.66
C ALA A 184 -30.85 -17.08 -20.47
N LEU A 185 -30.76 -15.95 -19.81
CA LEU A 185 -30.49 -14.69 -20.46
C LEU A 185 -28.96 -14.59 -20.63
N ASP A 186 -28.55 -14.67 -21.89
CA ASP A 186 -27.18 -14.28 -22.22
C ASP A 186 -27.10 -12.74 -22.11
N LEU A 187 -26.54 -12.29 -21.01
CA LEU A 187 -26.33 -10.87 -20.76
C LEU A 187 -25.20 -10.29 -21.63
N GLY A 188 -24.57 -11.09 -22.49
CA GLY A 188 -23.47 -10.64 -23.33
C GLY A 188 -22.28 -10.12 -22.49
N ALA A 189 -22.14 -10.58 -21.25
CA ALA A 189 -21.05 -10.18 -20.36
C ALA A 189 -19.72 -10.58 -21.00
N LYS A 190 -18.96 -9.59 -21.46
CA LYS A 190 -17.62 -9.82 -21.99
C LYS A 190 -16.67 -10.11 -20.85
N ASP A 191 -15.77 -11.06 -21.07
CA ASP A 191 -14.67 -11.31 -20.14
C ASP A 191 -13.67 -10.14 -20.18
N HIS A 192 -13.63 -9.37 -19.12
CA HIS A 192 -12.67 -8.29 -18.89
C HIS A 192 -11.62 -8.64 -17.85
N THR A 193 -11.58 -9.89 -17.38
CA THR A 193 -10.71 -10.33 -16.28
C THR A 193 -9.23 -10.07 -16.59
N GLU A 194 -8.78 -10.42 -17.79
CA GLU A 194 -7.39 -10.20 -18.20
C GLU A 194 -7.00 -8.72 -18.23
N SER A 195 -7.86 -7.88 -18.76
CA SER A 195 -7.67 -6.43 -18.78
C SER A 195 -7.60 -5.83 -17.38
N LEU A 196 -8.46 -6.30 -16.45
CA LEU A 196 -8.46 -5.83 -15.07
C LEU A 196 -7.23 -6.32 -14.30
N ILE A 197 -6.78 -7.56 -14.50
CA ILE A 197 -5.54 -8.07 -13.92
C ILE A 197 -4.34 -7.23 -14.39
N LYS A 198 -4.29 -6.90 -15.68
CA LYS A 198 -3.25 -6.04 -16.21
C LYS A 198 -3.27 -4.66 -15.54
N THR A 199 -4.44 -4.05 -15.40
CA THR A 199 -4.59 -2.75 -14.71
C THR A 199 -4.10 -2.81 -13.27
N ILE A 200 -4.44 -3.87 -12.52
CA ILE A 200 -3.98 -4.08 -11.14
C ILE A 200 -2.46 -4.19 -11.09
N ASN A 201 -1.86 -4.97 -11.99
CA ASN A 201 -0.41 -5.11 -12.06
C ASN A 201 0.29 -3.80 -12.46
N ASP A 202 -0.29 -3.02 -13.36
CA ASP A 202 0.25 -1.73 -13.78
C ASP A 202 0.24 -0.73 -12.61
N ILE A 203 -0.83 -0.71 -11.79
CA ILE A 203 -0.92 0.11 -10.58
C ILE A 203 0.11 -0.35 -9.53
N ASP A 204 0.25 -1.65 -9.30
CA ASP A 204 1.25 -2.21 -8.38
C ASP A 204 2.67 -1.80 -8.80
N CYS A 205 2.99 -1.95 -10.09
CA CYS A 205 4.28 -1.50 -10.64
C CYS A 205 4.53 0.00 -10.44
N GLU A 206 3.51 0.85 -10.62
CA GLU A 206 3.58 2.29 -10.39
C GLU A 206 3.87 2.62 -8.92
N ILE A 207 3.19 1.96 -7.97
CA ILE A 207 3.42 2.17 -6.53
C ILE A 207 4.83 1.74 -6.15
N LEU A 208 5.28 0.56 -6.58
CA LEU A 208 6.62 0.06 -6.29
C LEU A 208 7.71 0.96 -6.90
N ALA A 209 7.49 1.47 -8.10
CA ALA A 209 8.41 2.40 -8.76
C ALA A 209 8.55 3.72 -7.98
N ARG A 210 7.46 4.22 -7.36
CA ARG A 210 7.52 5.40 -6.46
C ARG A 210 8.42 5.16 -5.25
N PHE A 211 8.48 3.92 -4.77
CA PHE A 211 9.37 3.53 -3.68
C PHE A 211 10.79 3.18 -4.14
N GLY A 212 11.06 3.24 -5.43
CA GLY A 212 12.35 2.85 -5.99
C GLY A 212 12.56 1.33 -6.05
N ILE A 213 11.49 0.54 -5.96
CA ILE A 213 11.54 -0.92 -5.97
C ILE A 213 11.21 -1.42 -7.37
N LYS A 214 12.04 -2.33 -7.89
CA LYS A 214 11.79 -2.97 -9.18
C LYS A 214 10.71 -4.05 -9.01
N SER A 215 9.63 -3.95 -9.80
CA SER A 215 8.62 -5.00 -9.87
C SER A 215 9.02 -6.08 -10.87
N ALA A 216 8.76 -7.35 -10.55
CA ALA A 216 8.95 -8.47 -11.48
C ALA A 216 8.05 -8.38 -12.72
N GLY A 217 6.99 -7.56 -12.68
CA GLY A 217 6.09 -7.32 -13.82
C GLY A 217 6.74 -6.52 -14.94
N THR A 218 7.71 -5.66 -14.65
CA THR A 218 8.42 -4.85 -15.64
C THR A 218 9.29 -5.68 -16.60
N GLU A 219 9.73 -6.86 -16.20
CA GLU A 219 10.56 -7.74 -17.05
C GLU A 219 9.74 -8.52 -18.09
N LYS A 220 8.44 -8.69 -17.87
CA LYS A 220 7.57 -9.51 -18.73
C LYS A 220 6.69 -8.71 -19.70
N ALA A 221 6.77 -7.38 -19.66
CA ALA A 221 6.05 -6.55 -20.61
C ALA A 221 6.63 -6.77 -22.01
N SER A 222 5.90 -7.50 -22.85
CA SER A 222 6.27 -7.74 -24.25
C SER A 222 6.38 -6.39 -24.97
N GLY A 223 7.61 -5.99 -25.33
CA GLY A 223 7.89 -4.76 -26.05
C GLY A 223 8.89 -3.81 -25.39
N VAL A 224 9.31 -4.08 -24.17
CA VAL A 224 10.39 -3.29 -23.50
C VAL A 224 11.75 -3.83 -23.97
N SER A 225 12.60 -2.96 -24.49
CA SER A 225 13.94 -3.36 -24.89
C SER A 225 14.84 -3.61 -23.68
N PRO A 226 15.89 -4.44 -23.79
CA PRO A 226 16.86 -4.63 -22.68
C PRO A 226 17.47 -3.31 -22.21
N GLU A 227 17.66 -2.36 -23.10
CA GLU A 227 18.20 -1.03 -22.82
C GLU A 227 17.23 -0.17 -21.98
N GLU A 228 15.93 -0.23 -22.29
CA GLU A 228 14.90 0.44 -21.50
C GLU A 228 14.78 -0.16 -20.11
N THR A 229 14.84 -1.49 -19.99
CA THR A 229 14.83 -2.19 -18.70
C THR A 229 16.02 -1.79 -17.82
N LEU A 230 17.19 -1.64 -18.43
CA LEU A 230 18.41 -1.19 -17.74
C LEU A 230 18.29 0.26 -17.30
N SER A 231 17.74 1.13 -18.15
CA SER A 231 17.52 2.55 -17.84
C SER A 231 16.57 2.71 -16.64
N ILE A 232 15.45 1.97 -16.64
CA ILE A 232 14.49 1.96 -15.53
C ILE A 232 15.16 1.48 -14.23
N ALA A 233 15.93 0.40 -14.28
CA ALA A 233 16.63 -0.12 -13.12
C ALA A 233 17.64 0.90 -12.54
N GLN A 234 18.36 1.61 -13.41
CA GLN A 234 19.27 2.68 -12.99
C GLN A 234 18.52 3.85 -12.33
N GLU A 235 17.40 4.27 -12.89
CA GLU A 235 16.58 5.35 -12.29
C GLU A 235 16.07 4.97 -10.90
N LEU A 236 15.55 3.77 -10.73
CA LEU A 236 15.08 3.26 -9.44
C LEU A 236 16.23 3.20 -8.41
N ARG A 237 17.41 2.74 -8.82
CA ARG A 237 18.60 2.70 -7.98
C ARG A 237 19.02 4.10 -7.53
N LEU A 238 19.08 5.08 -8.44
CA LEU A 238 19.40 6.47 -8.11
C LEU A 238 18.39 7.07 -7.11
N ARG A 239 17.11 6.72 -7.23
CA ARG A 239 16.08 7.13 -6.27
C ARG A 239 16.35 6.55 -4.89
N LEU A 240 16.64 5.24 -4.78
CA LEU A 240 16.99 4.60 -3.52
C LEU A 240 18.27 5.18 -2.89
N GLU A 241 19.30 5.42 -3.69
CA GLU A 241 20.55 6.03 -3.22
C GLU A 241 20.31 7.43 -2.65
N ARG A 242 19.49 8.24 -3.34
CA ARG A 242 19.09 9.56 -2.85
C ARG A 242 18.30 9.47 -1.55
N ASP A 243 17.36 8.55 -1.46
CA ASP A 243 16.55 8.32 -0.26
C ASP A 243 17.43 7.91 0.92
N LEU A 244 18.40 7.04 0.70
CA LEU A 244 19.37 6.59 1.70
C LEU A 244 20.28 7.75 2.16
N GLU A 245 20.76 8.56 1.23
CA GLU A 245 21.63 9.70 1.51
C GLU A 245 20.96 10.75 2.41
N ILE A 246 19.68 11.05 2.16
CA ILE A 246 18.91 11.99 3.00
C ILE A 246 18.84 11.47 4.44
N ARG A 247 18.65 10.16 4.63
CA ARG A 247 18.57 9.51 5.94
C ARG A 247 19.93 9.49 6.65
N ARG A 248 21.00 9.20 5.91
CA ARG A 248 22.38 9.24 6.45
C ARG A 248 22.75 10.62 6.95
N ARG A 249 22.45 11.67 6.18
CA ARG A 249 22.66 13.05 6.61
C ARG A 249 21.87 13.42 7.87
N PHE A 250 20.68 12.88 8.06
CA PHE A 250 19.96 13.05 9.31
C PHE A 250 20.69 12.34 10.45
N CYS A 251 21.09 11.07 10.27
CA CYS A 251 21.85 10.36 11.29
C CYS A 251 23.13 11.11 11.70
N GLU A 252 23.86 11.68 10.75
CA GLU A 252 25.04 12.48 11.01
C GLU A 252 24.73 13.72 11.88
N LYS A 253 23.64 14.41 11.59
CA LYS A 253 23.22 15.59 12.35
C LYS A 253 22.76 15.29 13.78
N VAL A 254 22.32 14.09 14.07
CA VAL A 254 21.84 13.70 15.41
C VAL A 254 22.87 12.90 16.20
N GLN A 255 24.09 12.69 15.72
CA GLN A 255 25.12 11.91 16.40
C GLN A 255 25.44 12.40 17.80
N ASP A 256 25.39 13.70 18.04
CA ASP A 256 25.67 14.29 19.35
C ASP A 256 24.59 13.93 20.41
N VAL A 257 23.37 13.67 19.98
CA VAL A 257 22.21 13.43 20.85
C VAL A 257 21.72 11.99 20.80
N LEU A 258 21.95 11.27 19.70
CA LEU A 258 21.67 9.86 19.49
C LEU A 258 22.92 9.16 18.93
N PRO A 259 23.93 8.94 19.78
CA PRO A 259 25.20 8.34 19.35
C PRO A 259 24.99 6.92 18.86
N GLY A 260 25.50 6.65 17.65
CA GLY A 260 25.40 5.32 17.03
C GLY A 260 24.17 5.10 16.16
N LEU A 261 23.26 6.09 16.06
CA LEU A 261 22.15 6.02 15.10
C LEU A 261 22.70 5.99 13.68
N ARG A 262 22.34 4.96 12.93
CA ARG A 262 22.72 4.80 11.53
C ARG A 262 21.62 4.11 10.73
N VAL A 263 21.67 4.31 9.44
CA VAL A 263 20.74 3.70 8.50
C VAL A 263 21.50 2.88 7.45
N GLU A 264 21.02 1.70 7.17
CA GLU A 264 21.56 0.78 6.18
C GLU A 264 20.46 0.33 5.22
N PRO A 265 20.77 0.06 3.94
CA PRO A 265 19.79 -0.55 3.05
C PRO A 265 19.49 -1.98 3.53
N ALA A 266 18.27 -2.45 3.23
CA ALA A 266 17.93 -3.84 3.46
C ALA A 266 18.85 -4.77 2.63
N PRO A 267 19.18 -5.95 3.13
CA PRO A 267 20.00 -6.92 2.38
C PRO A 267 19.35 -7.23 1.01
N GLY A 268 20.16 -7.24 -0.04
CA GLY A 268 19.71 -7.50 -1.40
C GLY A 268 19.03 -6.34 -2.13
N LEU A 269 18.69 -5.25 -1.44
CA LEU A 269 17.97 -4.13 -2.08
C LEU A 269 18.83 -3.33 -3.07
N MET A 270 20.13 -3.20 -2.78
CA MET A 270 21.09 -2.42 -3.58
C MET A 270 22.23 -3.28 -4.13
N ASP A 271 22.12 -4.60 -4.02
CA ASP A 271 23.09 -5.52 -4.55
C ASP A 271 23.14 -5.42 -6.07
N ASP A 272 24.33 -5.38 -6.61
CA ASP A 272 24.55 -5.33 -8.05
C ASP A 272 24.26 -6.74 -8.61
N PRO A 273 23.25 -6.90 -9.49
CA PRO A 273 22.92 -8.23 -10.03
C PRO A 273 24.11 -8.86 -10.79
N ASP A 274 25.05 -8.03 -11.29
CA ASP A 274 26.24 -8.50 -11.99
C ASP A 274 27.36 -8.97 -11.02
N LYS A 275 27.19 -8.77 -9.70
CA LYS A 275 28.13 -9.22 -8.66
C LYS A 275 27.61 -10.41 -7.84
N ALA A 276 26.51 -11.03 -8.23
CA ALA A 276 26.14 -12.32 -7.68
C ALA A 276 27.30 -13.28 -7.94
N GLU A 277 28.04 -13.66 -6.88
CA GLU A 277 29.07 -14.68 -6.99
C GLU A 277 28.44 -15.90 -7.67
N PRO A 278 29.08 -16.44 -8.72
CA PRO A 278 28.58 -17.68 -9.31
C PRO A 278 28.52 -18.73 -8.20
N ASP A 279 27.35 -19.32 -8.03
CA ASP A 279 27.13 -20.44 -7.14
C ASP A 279 28.37 -21.38 -7.25
N LYS A 280 29.08 -21.54 -6.14
CA LYS A 280 30.09 -22.59 -6.06
C LYS A 280 29.36 -23.88 -6.33
N GLU A 281 29.42 -24.34 -7.58
CA GLU A 281 29.08 -25.71 -7.91
C GLU A 281 29.77 -26.59 -6.87
N ALA A 282 28.96 -27.25 -6.07
CA ALA A 282 29.40 -28.28 -5.17
C ALA A 282 30.12 -29.32 -6.03
N ASP A 283 31.44 -29.33 -5.99
CA ASP A 283 32.27 -30.42 -6.50
C ASP A 283 31.91 -31.66 -5.67
N ASP A 284 30.87 -32.34 -6.10
CA ASP A 284 30.55 -33.69 -5.68
C ASP A 284 31.35 -34.69 -6.59
N ASN A 285 32.66 -34.66 -6.41
CA ASN A 285 33.50 -35.74 -6.91
C ASN A 285 33.53 -36.82 -5.84
N GLY A 286 32.54 -37.73 -5.92
CA GLY A 286 32.56 -38.99 -5.21
C GLY A 286 33.76 -39.86 -5.64
N GLU A 287 34.49 -40.33 -4.68
CA GLU A 287 35.17 -41.62 -4.69
C GLU A 287 34.30 -42.66 -3.98
#